data_eaf85f802bf39ba153bbe8c3c6414445
#
_entry.id   eaf85f802bf39ba153bbe8c3c6414445
#
_cell.length_a   1.000
_cell.length_b   1.000
_cell.length_c   1.000
_cell.angle_alpha   90.00
_cell.angle_beta   90.00
_cell.angle_gamma   90.00
#
_symmetry.space_group_name_H-M   'P 1'
#
loop_
_entity.id
_entity.type
_entity.pdbx_description
1 polymer ?
#
loop_
_entity_poly.entity_id
_entity_poly.type
_entity_poly.pdbx_seq_one_letter_code
_entity_poly.pdbx_strand_id
1 'polypeptide(L)'
;GPDSMRVQSVLMGEIRDDRWALLDQQPTEAVLDIRDESASITVGKLTARITMDDWHHYATLSFYNQKAELLLRETAPANALSLRSRKFEPHLGGDFTLTVTFEGRDGESIRGMGQYQEETLDWKGSTLELAHRNSQASVPFYISSLGYGFLWHNPAIGEVSFGVNRTTWRAYSTKQMDYFITAGDTPAEISRHYAEATGFPPEMPEYGLGF
;
A
#
# COMPACT_ATOMS: atom_id res chain seq x y z
N GLY A 1 14.03 3.77 -0.63
CA GLY A 1 14.93 2.72 -1.11
C GLY A 1 14.84 2.56 -2.61
N PRO A 2 15.73 1.77 -3.24
CA PRO A 2 15.63 1.47 -4.66
C PRO A 2 14.30 0.76 -4.94
N ASP A 3 13.74 0.99 -6.13
CA ASP A 3 12.51 0.35 -6.60
C ASP A 3 11.27 0.55 -5.71
N SER A 4 11.27 1.58 -4.86
CA SER A 4 10.25 1.76 -3.83
C SER A 4 9.83 3.21 -3.67
N MET A 5 8.56 3.42 -3.28
CA MET A 5 7.98 4.76 -3.03
C MET A 5 7.08 4.72 -1.79
N ARG A 6 7.07 5.82 -1.04
CA ARG A 6 6.08 6.11 0.00
C ARG A 6 5.08 7.11 -0.55
N VAL A 7 3.80 6.87 -0.34
CA VAL A 7 2.71 7.74 -0.77
C VAL A 7 1.92 8.22 0.43
N GLN A 8 1.78 9.52 0.54
CA GLN A 8 1.07 10.16 1.63
C GLN A 8 0.04 11.14 1.10
N SER A 9 -1.09 11.27 1.81
CA SER A 9 -2.14 12.24 1.50
C SER A 9 -2.89 12.62 2.75
N VAL A 10 -3.25 13.89 2.85
CA VAL A 10 -4.10 14.44 3.92
C VAL A 10 -5.26 15.17 3.29
N LEU A 11 -6.41 15.19 3.98
CA LEU A 11 -7.55 16.03 3.58
C LEU A 11 -7.34 17.48 4.03
N MET A 12 -6.79 17.64 5.24
CA MET A 12 -6.56 18.94 5.87
C MET A 12 -5.28 18.94 6.68
N GLY A 13 -4.57 20.06 6.72
CA GLY A 13 -3.33 20.21 7.46
C GLY A 13 -2.09 19.83 6.67
N GLU A 14 -1.04 19.48 7.37
CA GLU A 14 0.26 19.13 6.81
C GLU A 14 0.49 17.62 6.87
N ILE A 15 1.22 17.11 5.89
CA ILE A 15 1.69 15.71 5.89
C ILE A 15 2.69 15.54 7.02
N ARG A 16 2.45 14.52 7.85
CA ARG A 16 3.32 14.15 8.97
C ARG A 16 4.25 13.04 8.53
N ASP A 17 5.52 13.15 8.86
CA ASP A 17 6.51 12.08 8.65
C ASP A 17 6.51 11.09 9.83
N ASP A 18 5.34 10.53 10.13
CA ASP A 18 5.22 9.49 11.15
C ASP A 18 5.86 8.19 10.62
N ARG A 19 6.72 7.59 11.43
CA ARG A 19 7.50 6.39 11.04
C ARG A 19 7.15 5.22 11.94
N TRP A 20 5.94 4.70 11.79
CA TRP A 20 5.45 3.59 12.61
C TRP A 20 6.26 2.30 12.42
N ALA A 21 6.51 1.93 11.16
CA ALA A 21 7.26 0.74 10.79
C ALA A 21 8.47 1.06 9.87
N LEU A 22 8.51 2.23 9.25
CA LEU A 22 9.55 2.59 8.30
C LEU A 22 10.76 3.18 9.02
N LEU A 23 11.95 2.72 8.65
CA LEU A 23 13.24 3.31 9.04
C LEU A 23 13.53 4.60 8.27
N ASP A 24 14.54 5.33 8.69
CA ASP A 24 15.13 6.44 7.94
C ASP A 24 15.61 5.95 6.57
N GLN A 25 14.98 6.45 5.53
CA GLN A 25 15.33 6.10 4.17
C GLN A 25 16.39 7.05 3.63
N GLN A 26 17.43 6.50 3.03
CA GLN A 26 18.39 7.31 2.29
C GLN A 26 17.75 7.87 1.01
N PRO A 27 18.08 9.12 0.63
CA PRO A 27 17.65 9.67 -0.65
C PRO A 27 18.02 8.72 -1.79
N THR A 28 17.11 8.54 -2.73
CA THR A 28 17.31 7.74 -3.94
C THR A 28 17.12 8.63 -5.15
N GLU A 29 17.89 8.41 -6.20
CA GLU A 29 17.71 9.11 -7.46
C GLU A 29 16.32 8.82 -8.04
N ALA A 30 15.60 9.88 -8.37
CA ALA A 30 14.29 9.80 -8.97
C ALA A 30 14.25 10.65 -10.26
N VAL A 31 13.62 10.11 -11.29
CA VAL A 31 13.35 10.83 -12.53
C VAL A 31 11.92 11.36 -12.48
N LEU A 32 11.80 12.67 -12.61
CA LEU A 32 10.52 13.38 -12.62
C LEU A 32 10.18 13.83 -14.04
N ASP A 33 8.94 13.58 -14.49
CA ASP A 33 8.36 14.14 -15.72
C ASP A 33 7.02 14.77 -15.34
N ILE A 34 6.92 16.09 -15.41
CA ILE A 34 5.73 16.86 -15.03
C ILE A 34 5.20 17.56 -16.28
N ARG A 35 3.93 17.36 -16.59
CA ARG A 35 3.17 17.94 -17.70
C ARG A 35 1.89 18.56 -17.17
N ASP A 36 1.16 19.30 -18.02
CA ASP A 36 -0.03 20.05 -17.58
C ASP A 36 -1.10 19.19 -16.90
N GLU A 37 -1.36 17.98 -17.41
CA GLU A 37 -2.43 17.09 -16.91
C GLU A 37 -1.92 15.75 -16.34
N SER A 38 -0.61 15.56 -16.30
CA SER A 38 -0.01 14.33 -15.81
C SER A 38 1.37 14.54 -15.22
N ALA A 39 1.74 13.70 -14.29
CA ALA A 39 3.09 13.64 -13.78
C ALA A 39 3.52 12.18 -13.61
N SER A 40 4.81 11.94 -13.74
CA SER A 40 5.38 10.64 -13.36
C SER A 40 6.65 10.79 -12.55
N ILE A 41 6.85 9.83 -11.65
CA ILE A 41 8.05 9.67 -10.84
C ILE A 41 8.55 8.24 -11.07
N THR A 42 9.81 8.11 -11.49
CA THR A 42 10.45 6.79 -11.64
C THR A 42 11.60 6.67 -10.67
N VAL A 43 11.60 5.58 -9.90
CA VAL A 43 12.66 5.19 -8.97
C VAL A 43 13.00 3.73 -9.28
N GLY A 44 14.16 3.51 -9.88
CA GLY A 44 14.58 2.17 -10.32
C GLY A 44 13.54 1.47 -11.19
N LYS A 45 13.02 0.33 -10.74
CA LYS A 45 12.02 -0.49 -11.46
C LYS A 45 10.58 0.01 -11.30
N LEU A 46 10.33 0.99 -10.42
CA LEU A 46 8.98 1.45 -10.11
C LEU A 46 8.71 2.82 -10.70
N THR A 47 7.63 2.95 -11.47
CA THR A 47 7.12 4.23 -11.96
C THR A 47 5.73 4.49 -11.41
N ALA A 48 5.57 5.59 -10.67
CA ALA A 48 4.26 6.13 -10.30
C ALA A 48 3.84 7.16 -11.35
N ARG A 49 2.60 7.07 -11.81
CA ARG A 49 2.00 8.01 -12.75
C ARG A 49 0.73 8.61 -12.15
N ILE A 50 0.63 9.91 -12.18
CA ILE A 50 -0.54 10.68 -11.76
C ILE A 50 -1.22 11.21 -13.03
N THR A 51 -2.52 10.97 -13.16
CA THR A 51 -3.35 11.51 -14.25
C THR A 51 -4.53 12.26 -13.63
N MET A 52 -4.83 13.45 -14.19
CA MET A 52 -6.02 14.21 -13.82
C MET A 52 -7.20 13.77 -14.67
N ASP A 53 -8.36 13.70 -14.03
CA ASP A 53 -9.64 13.57 -14.72
C ASP A 53 -10.28 14.97 -14.80
N ASP A 54 -10.42 15.50 -16.02
CA ASP A 54 -10.92 16.85 -16.27
C ASP A 54 -12.36 17.05 -15.81
N TRP A 55 -13.16 16.00 -15.87
CA TRP A 55 -14.58 16.05 -15.51
C TRP A 55 -14.82 16.09 -14.00
N HIS A 56 -14.02 15.36 -13.24
CA HIS A 56 -14.20 15.20 -11.81
C HIS A 56 -13.17 15.98 -10.99
N HIS A 57 -12.19 16.62 -11.65
CA HIS A 57 -11.03 17.28 -11.03
C HIS A 57 -10.36 16.37 -9.99
N TYR A 58 -10.14 15.12 -10.37
CA TYR A 58 -9.63 14.08 -9.47
C TYR A 58 -8.35 13.45 -10.04
N ALA A 59 -7.31 13.43 -9.22
CA ALA A 59 -6.05 12.80 -9.57
C ALA A 59 -6.07 11.31 -9.24
N THR A 60 -5.80 10.45 -10.21
CA THR A 60 -5.65 8.99 -10.06
C THR A 60 -4.19 8.60 -10.12
N LEU A 61 -3.77 7.76 -9.18
CA LEU A 61 -2.41 7.25 -9.08
C LEU A 61 -2.34 5.81 -9.61
N SER A 62 -1.35 5.55 -10.45
CA SER A 62 -1.08 4.22 -11.03
C SER A 62 0.39 3.89 -10.94
N PHE A 63 0.72 2.63 -10.69
CA PHE A 63 2.08 2.14 -10.56
C PHE A 63 2.39 1.13 -11.66
N TYR A 64 3.58 1.22 -12.22
CA TYR A 64 4.05 0.40 -13.31
C TYR A 64 5.45 -0.14 -13.00
N ASN A 65 5.75 -1.33 -13.50
CA ASN A 65 7.10 -1.87 -13.47
C ASN A 65 7.98 -1.30 -14.62
N GLN A 66 9.25 -1.70 -14.68
CA GLN A 66 10.20 -1.27 -15.71
C GLN A 66 9.83 -1.68 -17.15
N LYS A 67 8.88 -2.62 -17.30
CA LYS A 67 8.32 -3.04 -18.60
C LYS A 67 7.06 -2.27 -18.98
N ALA A 68 6.69 -1.23 -18.20
CA ALA A 68 5.44 -0.49 -18.31
C ALA A 68 4.18 -1.35 -18.11
N GLU A 69 4.28 -2.48 -17.42
CA GLU A 69 3.15 -3.30 -17.02
C GLU A 69 2.52 -2.70 -15.76
N LEU A 70 1.20 -2.57 -15.75
CA LEU A 70 0.45 -2.03 -14.62
C LEU A 70 0.51 -2.98 -13.42
N LEU A 71 1.03 -2.50 -12.30
CA LEU A 71 1.11 -3.21 -11.03
C LEU A 71 -0.12 -2.94 -10.16
N LEU A 72 -0.40 -1.66 -9.89
CA LEU A 72 -1.48 -1.22 -9.02
C LEU A 72 -2.04 0.10 -9.53
N ARG A 73 -3.35 0.29 -9.45
CA ARG A 73 -4.02 1.54 -9.81
C ARG A 73 -5.13 1.85 -8.82
N GLU A 74 -5.23 3.11 -8.43
CA GLU A 74 -6.40 3.62 -7.71
C GLU A 74 -7.64 3.55 -8.60
N THR A 75 -8.80 3.25 -8.02
CA THR A 75 -10.07 3.25 -8.77
C THR A 75 -10.38 4.65 -9.28
N ALA A 76 -10.63 4.78 -10.58
CA ALA A 76 -11.09 6.04 -11.15
C ALA A 76 -12.61 6.19 -11.00
N PRO A 77 -13.14 7.39 -10.71
CA PRO A 77 -14.57 7.64 -10.78
C PRO A 77 -15.08 7.44 -12.21
N ALA A 78 -16.03 6.53 -12.40
CA ALA A 78 -16.60 6.28 -13.72
C ALA A 78 -17.80 7.17 -14.03
N ASN A 79 -18.44 7.76 -13.02
CA ASN A 79 -19.58 8.66 -13.13
C ASN A 79 -19.80 9.44 -11.82
N ALA A 80 -20.77 10.33 -11.79
CA ALA A 80 -21.08 11.19 -10.63
C ALA A 80 -21.42 10.42 -9.34
N LEU A 81 -21.81 9.15 -9.44
CA LEU A 81 -22.14 8.28 -8.31
C LEU A 81 -20.95 7.40 -7.87
N SER A 82 -19.85 7.44 -8.62
CA SER A 82 -18.66 6.64 -8.30
C SER A 82 -17.96 7.19 -7.07
N LEU A 83 -17.56 6.28 -6.20
CA LEU A 83 -16.76 6.63 -5.03
C LEU A 83 -15.34 7.02 -5.46
N ARG A 84 -14.81 8.05 -4.84
CA ARG A 84 -13.40 8.42 -4.98
C ARG A 84 -12.52 7.32 -4.42
N SER A 85 -11.35 7.11 -5.00
CA SER A 85 -10.37 6.14 -4.49
C SER A 85 -9.88 6.44 -3.09
N ARG A 86 -9.86 7.73 -2.70
CA ARG A 86 -9.49 8.19 -1.36
C ARG A 86 -10.67 8.92 -0.76
N LYS A 87 -11.21 8.37 0.33
CA LYS A 87 -12.37 8.94 1.04
C LYS A 87 -12.00 9.16 2.50
N PHE A 88 -12.12 10.40 2.97
CA PHE A 88 -11.96 10.79 4.37
C PHE A 88 -13.33 11.17 4.93
N GLU A 89 -13.82 10.41 5.90
CA GLU A 89 -15.09 10.63 6.59
C GLU A 89 -14.80 11.15 8.00
N PRO A 90 -15.18 12.39 8.34
CA PRO A 90 -14.78 13.01 9.60
C PRO A 90 -15.45 12.35 10.80
N HIS A 91 -14.71 12.28 11.89
CA HIS A 91 -15.20 11.92 13.23
C HIS A 91 -15.25 13.12 14.18
N LEU A 92 -16.05 12.98 15.24
CA LEU A 92 -15.93 13.86 16.38
C LEU A 92 -14.54 13.69 17.01
N GLY A 93 -13.79 14.78 17.17
CA GLY A 93 -12.43 14.75 17.69
C GLY A 93 -11.34 15.05 16.67
N GLY A 94 -11.69 15.22 15.39
CA GLY A 94 -10.79 15.70 14.35
C GLY A 94 -9.99 14.62 13.60
N ASP A 95 -10.34 13.37 13.78
CA ASP A 95 -9.84 12.25 12.97
C ASP A 95 -10.82 11.90 11.85
N PHE A 96 -10.41 10.95 10.98
CA PHE A 96 -11.20 10.48 9.86
C PHE A 96 -11.23 8.96 9.82
N THR A 97 -12.36 8.38 9.40
CA THR A 97 -12.31 7.07 8.75
C THR A 97 -11.76 7.28 7.35
N LEU A 98 -10.65 6.65 7.05
CA LEU A 98 -10.03 6.67 5.74
C LEU A 98 -10.37 5.38 4.99
N THR A 99 -10.86 5.52 3.76
CA THR A 99 -11.01 4.41 2.83
C THR A 99 -10.18 4.68 1.58
N VAL A 100 -9.32 3.73 1.20
CA VAL A 100 -8.53 3.77 -0.03
C VAL A 100 -8.86 2.55 -0.88
N THR A 101 -9.15 2.77 -2.15
CA THR A 101 -9.62 1.72 -3.04
C THR A 101 -8.77 1.65 -4.30
N PHE A 102 -8.29 0.45 -4.60
CA PHE A 102 -7.56 0.12 -5.81
C PHE A 102 -8.37 -0.84 -6.69
N GLU A 103 -8.10 -0.82 -7.99
CA GLU A 103 -8.67 -1.79 -8.93
C GLU A 103 -8.20 -3.20 -8.58
N GLY A 104 -9.12 -4.16 -8.58
CA GLY A 104 -8.77 -5.58 -8.53
C GLY A 104 -8.27 -6.05 -9.90
N ARG A 105 -7.35 -7.00 -9.89
CA ARG A 105 -6.78 -7.59 -11.12
C ARG A 105 -7.13 -9.07 -11.19
N ASP A 106 -7.62 -9.51 -12.36
CA ASP A 106 -7.87 -10.93 -12.61
C ASP A 106 -6.57 -11.73 -12.57
N GLY A 107 -6.63 -12.91 -11.96
CA GLY A 107 -5.49 -13.81 -11.84
C GLY A 107 -4.42 -13.36 -10.86
N GLU A 108 -4.60 -12.21 -10.18
CA GLU A 108 -3.71 -11.78 -9.11
C GLU A 108 -3.88 -12.66 -7.87
N SER A 109 -2.78 -13.14 -7.31
CA SER A 109 -2.74 -13.73 -5.98
C SER A 109 -2.01 -12.82 -4.98
N ILE A 110 -2.50 -12.79 -3.74
CA ILE A 110 -2.05 -11.91 -2.66
C ILE A 110 -1.55 -12.77 -1.50
N ARG A 111 -0.30 -12.59 -1.08
CA ARG A 111 0.32 -13.37 -0.01
C ARG A 111 0.99 -12.46 1.02
N GLY A 112 1.00 -12.88 2.29
CA GLY A 112 1.57 -12.10 3.39
C GLY A 112 0.53 -11.76 4.45
N MET A 113 0.46 -10.52 4.88
CA MET A 113 -0.45 -9.96 5.88
C MET A 113 -0.16 -10.40 7.34
N GLY A 114 0.94 -11.13 7.58
CA GLY A 114 1.27 -11.67 8.89
C GLY A 114 0.68 -13.05 9.15
N GLN A 115 0.20 -13.28 10.37
CA GLN A 115 -0.34 -14.57 10.78
C GLN A 115 -1.82 -14.42 11.15
N TYR A 116 -2.67 -15.11 10.42
CA TYR A 116 -4.10 -15.26 10.67
C TYR A 116 -4.43 -16.74 10.84
N GLN A 117 -5.56 -17.04 11.51
CA GLN A 117 -6.03 -18.42 11.75
C GLN A 117 -6.84 -18.98 10.57
N GLU A 118 -6.47 -18.62 9.35
CA GLU A 118 -7.15 -19.01 8.12
C GLU A 118 -6.30 -20.02 7.34
N GLU A 119 -6.92 -21.04 6.78
CA GLU A 119 -6.26 -22.09 6.00
C GLU A 119 -6.01 -21.70 4.55
N THR A 120 -5.65 -20.43 4.31
CA THR A 120 -5.37 -19.94 2.95
C THR A 120 -3.99 -19.32 2.84
N LEU A 121 -3.36 -19.51 1.68
CA LEU A 121 -2.12 -18.81 1.30
C LEU A 121 -2.37 -17.64 0.35
N ASP A 122 -3.56 -17.58 -0.22
CA ASP A 122 -3.97 -16.51 -1.14
C ASP A 122 -5.16 -15.76 -0.54
N TRP A 123 -4.95 -14.50 -0.24
CA TRP A 123 -5.97 -13.63 0.35
C TRP A 123 -6.95 -13.05 -0.66
N LYS A 124 -6.80 -13.34 -1.96
CA LYS A 124 -7.76 -12.87 -2.97
C LYS A 124 -9.16 -13.42 -2.67
N GLY A 125 -10.13 -12.53 -2.62
CA GLY A 125 -11.52 -12.84 -2.21
C GLY A 125 -11.78 -12.73 -0.70
N SER A 126 -10.77 -12.46 0.14
CA SER A 126 -10.90 -12.41 1.60
C SER A 126 -10.97 -10.99 2.13
N THR A 127 -11.51 -10.85 3.34
CA THR A 127 -11.47 -9.62 4.15
C THR A 127 -10.79 -9.92 5.47
N LEU A 128 -9.78 -9.12 5.82
CA LEU A 128 -8.98 -9.28 7.04
C LEU A 128 -9.17 -8.07 7.95
N GLU A 129 -9.35 -8.31 9.25
CA GLU A 129 -9.24 -7.25 10.25
C GLU A 129 -7.77 -6.88 10.46
N LEU A 130 -7.46 -5.60 10.46
CA LEU A 130 -6.13 -5.07 10.75
C LEU A 130 -6.04 -4.73 12.24
N ALA A 131 -5.90 -5.77 13.05
CA ALA A 131 -5.73 -5.66 14.50
C ALA A 131 -4.96 -6.87 15.04
N HIS A 132 -4.18 -6.66 16.09
CA HIS A 132 -3.60 -7.77 16.83
C HIS A 132 -4.65 -8.40 17.74
N ARG A 133 -4.74 -9.71 17.71
CA ARG A 133 -5.61 -10.53 18.55
C ARG A 133 -4.80 -11.65 19.20
N ASN A 134 -5.39 -12.35 20.15
CA ASN A 134 -4.81 -13.61 20.62
C ASN A 134 -4.70 -14.58 19.43
N SER A 135 -3.53 -15.16 19.22
CA SER A 135 -3.19 -16.06 18.10
C SER A 135 -3.21 -15.39 16.70
N GLN A 136 -3.24 -14.05 16.61
CA GLN A 136 -3.21 -13.32 15.36
C GLN A 136 -2.18 -12.19 15.43
N ALA A 137 -1.26 -12.17 14.47
CA ALA A 137 -0.31 -11.08 14.27
C ALA A 137 -0.59 -10.42 12.91
N SER A 138 -1.17 -9.22 12.94
CA SER A 138 -1.46 -8.44 11.73
C SER A 138 -0.22 -7.68 11.31
N VAL A 139 0.33 -8.00 10.13
CA VAL A 139 1.40 -7.26 9.48
C VAL A 139 0.86 -6.80 8.13
N PRO A 140 0.48 -5.52 7.97
CA PRO A 140 -0.26 -5.05 6.80
C PRO A 140 0.65 -4.86 5.57
N PHE A 141 1.46 -5.87 5.29
CA PHE A 141 2.32 -6.01 4.12
C PHE A 141 1.95 -7.26 3.35
N TYR A 142 1.77 -7.10 2.04
CA TYR A 142 1.56 -8.22 1.13
C TYR A 142 2.45 -8.16 -0.09
N ILE A 143 2.62 -9.32 -0.72
CA ILE A 143 3.27 -9.50 -2.01
C ILE A 143 2.22 -9.95 -3.02
N SER A 144 2.13 -9.23 -4.14
CA SER A 144 1.29 -9.57 -5.27
C SER A 144 2.06 -10.43 -6.28
N SER A 145 1.37 -11.40 -6.89
CA SER A 145 1.89 -12.16 -8.03
C SER A 145 2.21 -11.30 -9.26
N LEU A 146 1.78 -10.03 -9.27
CA LEU A 146 2.09 -9.06 -10.33
C LEU A 146 3.48 -8.42 -10.18
N GLY A 147 4.27 -8.80 -9.16
CA GLY A 147 5.64 -8.31 -8.98
C GLY A 147 5.74 -7.02 -8.17
N TYR A 148 4.88 -6.82 -7.19
CA TYR A 148 4.98 -5.72 -6.25
C TYR A 148 4.67 -6.14 -4.82
N GLY A 149 5.21 -5.37 -3.86
CA GLY A 149 4.86 -5.42 -2.45
C GLY A 149 4.17 -4.12 -2.02
N PHE A 150 3.22 -4.23 -1.11
CA PHE A 150 2.47 -3.10 -0.59
C PHE A 150 2.39 -3.17 0.93
N LEU A 151 2.78 -2.09 1.61
CA LEU A 151 2.64 -1.91 3.06
C LEU A 151 1.64 -0.79 3.33
N TRP A 152 0.55 -1.11 4.01
CA TRP A 152 -0.34 -0.12 4.61
C TRP A 152 0.30 0.44 5.88
N HIS A 153 0.94 1.61 5.75
CA HIS A 153 1.72 2.24 6.82
C HIS A 153 0.82 3.10 7.72
N ASN A 154 -0.13 2.44 8.38
CA ASN A 154 -1.10 3.09 9.24
C ASN A 154 -1.35 2.24 10.49
N PRO A 155 -1.15 2.79 11.73
CA PRO A 155 -1.29 2.04 12.97
C PRO A 155 -2.73 1.89 13.45
N ALA A 156 -3.70 2.53 12.78
CA ALA A 156 -5.10 2.45 13.19
C ALA A 156 -5.67 1.04 12.97
N ILE A 157 -6.52 0.63 13.87
CA ILE A 157 -7.38 -0.53 13.64
C ILE A 157 -8.24 -0.29 12.40
N GLY A 158 -8.41 -1.31 11.60
CA GLY A 158 -9.16 -1.22 10.36
C GLY A 158 -9.39 -2.57 9.72
N GLU A 159 -9.57 -2.56 8.42
CA GLU A 159 -9.77 -3.77 7.63
C GLU A 159 -9.18 -3.61 6.22
N VAL A 160 -8.88 -4.73 5.59
CA VAL A 160 -8.61 -4.80 4.16
C VAL A 160 -9.48 -5.85 3.51
N SER A 161 -10.09 -5.51 2.38
CA SER A 161 -10.84 -6.46 1.55
C SER A 161 -10.14 -6.61 0.19
N PHE A 162 -9.66 -7.82 -0.12
CA PHE A 162 -9.04 -8.18 -1.39
C PHE A 162 -10.07 -8.74 -2.36
N GLY A 163 -11.10 -7.95 -2.67
CA GLY A 163 -12.16 -8.39 -3.58
C GLY A 163 -11.68 -8.62 -5.02
N VAL A 164 -12.48 -9.33 -5.81
CA VAL A 164 -12.16 -9.63 -7.21
C VAL A 164 -12.02 -8.35 -8.04
N ASN A 165 -12.97 -7.43 -7.90
CA ASN A 165 -13.01 -6.20 -8.70
C ASN A 165 -12.28 -5.02 -8.07
N ARG A 166 -11.97 -5.09 -6.77
CA ARG A 166 -11.28 -4.01 -6.05
C ARG A 166 -10.61 -4.51 -4.78
N THR A 167 -9.53 -3.86 -4.40
CA THR A 167 -8.91 -3.98 -3.08
C THR A 167 -9.23 -2.71 -2.30
N THR A 168 -9.79 -2.85 -1.10
CA THR A 168 -10.20 -1.72 -0.26
C THR A 168 -9.49 -1.78 1.08
N TRP A 169 -8.76 -0.73 1.43
CA TRP A 169 -8.15 -0.52 2.73
C TRP A 169 -8.95 0.48 3.53
N ARG A 170 -9.18 0.20 4.79
CA ARG A 170 -9.92 1.08 5.69
C ARG A 170 -9.19 1.24 7.02
N ALA A 171 -8.94 2.48 7.43
CA ALA A 171 -8.48 2.82 8.77
C ALA A 171 -9.63 3.53 9.51
N TYR A 172 -10.00 3.05 10.69
CA TYR A 172 -11.17 3.58 11.40
C TYR A 172 -10.94 4.94 12.05
N SER A 173 -9.70 5.28 12.37
CA SER A 173 -9.35 6.59 12.94
C SER A 173 -7.93 6.98 12.54
N THR A 174 -7.80 7.93 11.62
CA THR A 174 -6.50 8.42 11.15
C THR A 174 -6.60 9.85 10.62
N LYS A 175 -5.48 10.55 10.53
CA LYS A 175 -5.39 11.91 9.95
C LYS A 175 -4.86 11.93 8.55
N GLN A 176 -4.15 10.85 8.14
CA GLN A 176 -3.52 10.79 6.82
C GLN A 176 -3.56 9.39 6.24
N MET A 177 -3.53 9.34 4.93
CA MET A 177 -3.20 8.16 4.16
C MET A 177 -1.69 8.02 4.10
N ASP A 178 -1.19 6.81 4.32
CA ASP A 178 0.22 6.51 4.22
C ASP A 178 0.39 5.04 3.81
N TYR A 179 1.11 4.81 2.72
CA TYR A 179 1.49 3.47 2.30
C TYR A 179 2.82 3.48 1.57
N PHE A 180 3.47 2.34 1.59
CA PHE A 180 4.71 2.09 0.88
C PHE A 180 4.47 1.01 -0.18
N ILE A 181 5.04 1.20 -1.36
CA ILE A 181 4.97 0.25 -2.47
C ILE A 181 6.38 0.02 -3.02
N THR A 182 6.68 -1.22 -3.38
CA THR A 182 7.95 -1.62 -4.00
C THR A 182 7.71 -2.56 -5.16
N ALA A 183 8.52 -2.47 -6.21
CA ALA A 183 8.53 -3.41 -7.33
C ALA A 183 9.70 -4.38 -7.20
N GLY A 184 9.55 -5.59 -7.77
CA GLY A 184 10.63 -6.57 -7.83
C GLY A 184 10.30 -7.70 -8.80
N ASP A 185 11.34 -8.32 -9.37
CA ASP A 185 11.19 -9.42 -10.32
C ASP A 185 10.89 -10.77 -9.63
N THR A 186 11.15 -10.85 -8.34
CA THR A 186 10.90 -12.04 -7.52
C THR A 186 10.31 -11.68 -6.15
N PRO A 187 9.54 -12.58 -5.52
CA PRO A 187 9.06 -12.39 -4.14
C PRO A 187 10.20 -12.17 -3.13
N ALA A 188 11.34 -12.79 -3.33
CA ALA A 188 12.51 -12.63 -2.47
C ALA A 188 13.10 -11.20 -2.56
N GLU A 189 13.15 -10.63 -3.75
CA GLU A 189 13.58 -9.24 -3.96
C GLU A 189 12.62 -8.27 -3.28
N ILE A 190 11.31 -8.45 -3.45
CA ILE A 190 10.26 -7.65 -2.81
C ILE A 190 10.36 -7.74 -1.27
N SER A 191 10.56 -8.95 -0.73
CA SER A 191 10.73 -9.16 0.71
C SER A 191 11.99 -8.47 1.23
N ARG A 192 13.08 -8.46 0.45
CA ARG A 192 14.30 -7.74 0.81
C ARG A 192 14.06 -6.24 0.84
N HIS A 193 13.40 -5.65 -0.15
CA HIS A 193 13.06 -4.22 -0.15
C HIS A 193 12.20 -3.84 1.05
N TYR A 194 11.25 -4.71 1.44
CA TYR A 194 10.48 -4.51 2.66
C TYR A 194 11.37 -4.53 3.91
N ALA A 195 12.27 -5.50 4.03
CA ALA A 195 13.19 -5.59 5.17
C ALA A 195 14.18 -4.41 5.21
N GLU A 196 14.66 -3.93 4.07
CA GLU A 196 15.49 -2.72 3.98
C GLU A 196 14.72 -1.48 4.44
N ALA A 197 13.42 -1.41 4.16
CA ALA A 197 12.57 -0.29 4.56
C ALA A 197 12.13 -0.32 6.03
N THR A 198 11.97 -1.52 6.62
CA THR A 198 11.38 -1.69 7.96
C THR A 198 12.36 -2.24 9.01
N GLY A 199 13.51 -2.74 8.58
CA GLY A 199 14.51 -3.41 9.40
C GLY A 199 14.55 -4.91 9.14
N PHE A 200 15.77 -5.45 9.12
CA PHE A 200 15.98 -6.89 9.05
C PHE A 200 15.71 -7.53 10.41
N PRO A 201 15.13 -8.73 10.44
CA PRO A 201 14.99 -9.47 11.69
C PRO A 201 16.39 -9.78 12.27
N PRO A 202 16.56 -9.74 13.60
CA PRO A 202 17.80 -10.16 14.21
C PRO A 202 18.08 -11.65 13.96
N GLU A 203 19.35 -12.03 13.94
CA GLU A 203 19.72 -13.43 13.87
C GLU A 203 19.19 -14.16 15.12
N MET A 204 18.45 -15.24 14.90
CA MET A 204 17.89 -16.03 16.00
C MET A 204 19.01 -16.87 16.63
N PRO A 205 19.27 -16.73 17.94
CA PRO A 205 20.27 -17.56 18.61
C PRO A 205 19.83 -19.03 18.66
N GLU A 206 20.80 -19.95 18.58
CA GLU A 206 20.53 -21.40 18.52
C GLU A 206 19.67 -21.92 19.67
N TYR A 207 19.81 -21.36 20.88
CA TYR A 207 18.98 -21.73 22.02
C TYR A 207 17.50 -21.34 21.89
N GLY A 208 17.18 -20.46 20.96
CA GLY A 208 15.79 -20.08 20.64
C GLY A 208 15.07 -21.06 19.70
N LEU A 209 15.79 -22.06 19.17
CA LEU A 209 15.25 -23.05 18.23
C LEU A 209 14.76 -24.34 18.90
N GLY A 210 14.78 -24.43 20.21
CA GLY A 210 14.38 -25.63 20.93
C GLY A 210 13.63 -25.34 22.23
N PHE A 211 13.08 -26.39 22.80
CA PHE A 211 12.46 -26.38 24.13
C PHE A 211 13.52 -26.68 25.21
#